data_d0be7f2b1ff2dee523c39eecca6e1e32
#
_entry.id   d0be7f2b1ff2dee523c39eecca6e1e32
#
_cell.length_a   1.000
_cell.length_b   1.000
_cell.length_c   1.000
_cell.angle_alpha   90.00
_cell.angle_beta   90.00
_cell.angle_gamma   90.00
#
_symmetry.space_group_name_H-M   'P 1'
#
loop_
_entity.id
_entity.type
_entity.pdbx_description
1 polymer ?
#
loop_
_entity_poly.entity_id
_entity_poly.type
_entity_poly.pdbx_seq_one_letter_code
_entity_poly.pdbx_strand_id
1 'polypeptide(L)'
;MSDIEDISPEKRNDYIEVHNYINALNHGIYKITSGELPISSRLIKEIHSLLLRGVRGENKYPGEYRISQNWIGGSMPSNAKHVPPPHFMLDELMSDLEKFMHNDDLKIPHLLKIAILHYQFETIHPFSDGNGRVGRLLIPLYLLDKEMLKKPCFYISNFFEKNRIDYYDCLNRVREKNDILTWILFFLNGVISTA
;
A
#
# COMPACT_ATOMS: atom_id res chain seq x y z
N MET A 1 -15.57 -13.61 -27.94
CA MET A 1 -14.61 -14.39 -27.10
C MET A 1 -13.29 -14.61 -27.84
N SER A 2 -12.93 -13.75 -28.79
CA SER A 2 -11.79 -13.93 -29.71
C SER A 2 -10.70 -12.86 -29.65
N ASP A 3 -10.77 -11.89 -28.72
CA ASP A 3 -9.86 -10.72 -28.78
C ASP A 3 -8.73 -10.75 -27.74
N ILE A 4 -8.58 -11.83 -26.95
CA ILE A 4 -7.53 -11.92 -25.91
C ILE A 4 -6.30 -12.70 -26.39
N GLU A 5 -6.39 -13.44 -27.48
CA GLU A 5 -5.28 -14.28 -27.98
C GLU A 5 -4.19 -13.52 -28.75
N ASP A 6 -4.47 -12.28 -29.21
CA ASP A 6 -3.51 -11.46 -29.98
C ASP A 6 -2.73 -10.41 -29.13
N ILE A 7 -2.87 -10.45 -27.83
CA ILE A 7 -2.20 -9.48 -26.93
C ILE A 7 -0.85 -10.02 -26.50
N SER A 8 0.21 -9.19 -26.60
CA SER A 8 1.55 -9.58 -26.11
C SER A 8 1.51 -10.00 -24.63
N PRO A 9 2.36 -10.97 -24.19
CA PRO A 9 2.38 -11.45 -22.81
C PRO A 9 2.52 -10.34 -21.77
N GLU A 10 3.25 -9.26 -22.09
CA GLU A 10 3.41 -8.10 -21.21
C GLU A 10 2.07 -7.35 -21.04
N LYS A 11 1.38 -7.02 -22.12
CA LYS A 11 0.06 -6.36 -22.05
C LYS A 11 -0.98 -7.22 -21.37
N ARG A 12 -0.90 -8.55 -21.51
CA ARG A 12 -1.77 -9.48 -20.81
C ARG A 12 -1.53 -9.44 -19.29
N ASN A 13 -0.28 -9.38 -18.87
CA ASN A 13 0.07 -9.26 -17.45
C ASN A 13 -0.42 -7.92 -16.87
N ASP A 14 -0.22 -6.81 -17.58
CA ASP A 14 -0.72 -5.49 -17.17
C ASP A 14 -2.25 -5.49 -17.00
N TYR A 15 -2.97 -6.13 -17.91
CA TYR A 15 -4.43 -6.27 -17.81
C TYR A 15 -4.83 -7.07 -16.56
N ILE A 16 -4.16 -8.19 -16.30
CA ILE A 16 -4.42 -9.01 -15.11
C ILE A 16 -4.11 -8.23 -13.83
N GLU A 17 -3.00 -7.48 -13.78
CA GLU A 17 -2.65 -6.65 -12.63
C GLU A 17 -3.70 -5.59 -12.33
N VAL A 18 -4.22 -4.90 -13.35
CA VAL A 18 -5.31 -3.92 -13.21
C VAL A 18 -6.60 -4.60 -12.72
N HIS A 19 -6.95 -5.74 -13.29
CA HIS A 19 -8.13 -6.50 -12.88
C HIS A 19 -8.01 -6.97 -11.41
N ASN A 20 -6.84 -7.48 -11.03
CA ASN A 20 -6.56 -7.87 -9.65
C ASN A 20 -6.65 -6.69 -8.68
N TYR A 21 -6.16 -5.50 -9.08
CA TYR A 21 -6.26 -4.30 -8.27
C TYR A 21 -7.73 -3.91 -8.02
N ILE A 22 -8.57 -3.94 -9.08
CA ILE A 22 -10.00 -3.65 -8.96
C ILE A 22 -10.69 -4.69 -8.05
N ASN A 23 -10.38 -5.97 -8.21
CA ASN A 23 -10.94 -7.04 -7.38
C ASN A 23 -10.53 -6.89 -5.91
N ALA A 24 -9.26 -6.60 -5.64
CA ALA A 24 -8.74 -6.38 -4.29
C ALA A 24 -9.39 -5.15 -3.63
N LEU A 25 -9.57 -4.06 -4.38
CA LEU A 25 -10.26 -2.86 -3.92
C LEU A 25 -11.73 -3.17 -3.57
N ASN A 26 -12.46 -3.80 -4.49
CA ASN A 26 -13.87 -4.16 -4.27
C ASN A 26 -14.04 -5.12 -3.10
N HIS A 27 -13.13 -6.08 -2.93
CA HIS A 27 -13.12 -6.98 -1.77
C HIS A 27 -12.94 -6.20 -0.47
N GLY A 28 -11.97 -5.29 -0.41
CA GLY A 28 -11.74 -4.43 0.76
C GLY A 28 -12.97 -3.58 1.09
N ILE A 29 -13.56 -2.93 0.08
CA ILE A 29 -14.79 -2.13 0.23
C ILE A 29 -15.90 -2.98 0.81
N TYR A 30 -16.17 -4.15 0.21
CA TYR A 30 -17.24 -5.04 0.67
C TYR A 30 -17.04 -5.44 2.13
N LYS A 31 -15.83 -5.89 2.52
CA LYS A 31 -15.53 -6.32 3.89
C LYS A 31 -15.76 -5.20 4.92
N ILE A 32 -15.35 -3.97 4.58
CA ILE A 32 -15.50 -2.80 5.45
C ILE A 32 -16.97 -2.38 5.53
N THR A 33 -17.63 -2.20 4.39
CA THR A 33 -19.00 -1.64 4.37
C THR A 33 -20.07 -2.61 4.85
N SER A 34 -19.84 -3.92 4.72
CA SER A 34 -20.71 -4.94 5.32
C SER A 34 -20.51 -5.12 6.82
N GLY A 35 -19.47 -4.52 7.40
CA GLY A 35 -19.10 -4.74 8.80
C GLY A 35 -18.50 -6.12 9.07
N GLU A 36 -18.16 -6.89 8.03
CA GLU A 36 -17.64 -8.26 8.18
C GLU A 36 -16.19 -8.25 8.70
N LEU A 37 -15.38 -7.30 8.25
CA LEU A 37 -13.99 -7.19 8.65
C LEU A 37 -13.52 -5.73 8.58
N PRO A 38 -13.00 -5.14 9.67
CA PRO A 38 -12.37 -3.83 9.63
C PRO A 38 -11.04 -3.89 8.86
N ILE A 39 -10.46 -2.73 8.57
CA ILE A 39 -9.09 -2.67 8.06
C ILE A 39 -8.17 -3.24 9.13
N SER A 40 -7.57 -4.38 8.84
CA SER A 40 -6.78 -5.17 9.78
C SER A 40 -5.67 -5.89 9.05
N SER A 41 -4.71 -6.41 9.78
CA SER A 41 -3.65 -7.26 9.24
C SER A 41 -4.21 -8.44 8.43
N ARG A 42 -5.36 -8.99 8.85
CA ARG A 42 -6.07 -10.04 8.11
C ARG A 42 -6.58 -9.53 6.76
N LEU A 43 -7.30 -8.41 6.74
CA LEU A 43 -7.82 -7.84 5.49
C LEU A 43 -6.68 -7.44 4.55
N ILE A 44 -5.58 -6.89 5.08
CA ILE A 44 -4.38 -6.54 4.31
C ILE A 44 -3.79 -7.78 3.64
N LYS A 45 -3.71 -8.92 4.33
CA LYS A 45 -3.25 -10.19 3.76
C LYS A 45 -4.20 -10.72 2.68
N GLU A 46 -5.52 -10.64 2.89
CA GLU A 46 -6.52 -11.02 1.89
C GLU A 46 -6.39 -10.17 0.61
N ILE A 47 -6.27 -8.85 0.75
CA ILE A 47 -6.04 -7.90 -0.35
C ILE A 47 -4.75 -8.23 -1.10
N HIS A 48 -3.65 -8.46 -0.39
CA HIS A 48 -2.37 -8.82 -0.99
C HIS A 48 -2.47 -10.13 -1.80
N SER A 49 -3.15 -11.13 -1.28
CA SER A 49 -3.37 -12.40 -2.01
C SER A 49 -4.11 -12.20 -3.34
N LEU A 50 -5.12 -11.33 -3.35
CA LEU A 50 -5.87 -11.00 -4.57
C LEU A 50 -5.00 -10.24 -5.59
N LEU A 51 -4.17 -9.30 -5.12
CA LEU A 51 -3.31 -8.48 -5.98
C LEU A 51 -2.27 -9.31 -6.75
N LEU A 52 -1.77 -10.40 -6.19
CA LEU A 52 -0.70 -11.20 -6.78
C LEU A 52 -1.19 -12.44 -7.55
N ARG A 53 -2.50 -12.65 -7.68
CA ARG A 53 -3.05 -13.83 -8.35
C ARG A 53 -2.74 -13.84 -9.84
N GLY A 54 -2.02 -14.88 -10.31
CA GLY A 54 -1.75 -15.09 -11.73
C GLY A 54 -0.85 -14.05 -12.40
N VAL A 55 -0.08 -13.28 -11.63
CA VAL A 55 0.83 -12.23 -12.13
C VAL A 55 2.23 -12.39 -11.53
N ARG A 56 3.15 -11.54 -11.96
CA ARG A 56 4.48 -11.48 -11.35
C ARG A 56 4.37 -11.31 -9.83
N GLY A 57 5.00 -12.18 -9.08
CA GLY A 57 4.90 -12.23 -7.62
C GLY A 57 3.97 -13.33 -7.07
N GLU A 58 3.27 -14.08 -7.93
CA GLU A 58 2.44 -15.22 -7.49
C GLU A 58 3.22 -16.23 -6.65
N ASN A 59 4.52 -16.44 -6.96
CA ASN A 59 5.42 -17.31 -6.20
C ASN A 59 6.08 -16.63 -4.97
N LYS A 60 5.60 -15.43 -4.58
CA LYS A 60 6.13 -14.62 -3.46
C LYS A 60 5.20 -14.64 -2.24
N TYR A 61 4.62 -15.82 -1.96
CA TYR A 61 3.74 -16.06 -0.79
C TYR A 61 2.57 -15.07 -0.70
N PRO A 62 1.63 -15.07 -1.69
CA PRO A 62 0.47 -14.17 -1.67
C PRO A 62 -0.35 -14.32 -0.38
N GLY A 63 -0.58 -13.22 0.31
CA GLY A 63 -1.32 -13.19 1.57
C GLY A 63 -0.49 -13.45 2.81
N GLU A 64 0.83 -13.71 2.68
CA GLU A 64 1.70 -13.96 3.82
C GLU A 64 2.82 -12.93 3.93
N TYR A 65 3.18 -12.57 5.15
CA TYR A 65 4.33 -11.73 5.40
C TYR A 65 5.60 -12.45 4.99
N ARG A 66 6.62 -11.69 4.57
CA ARG A 66 7.92 -12.24 4.21
C ARG A 66 8.57 -12.94 5.40
N ILE A 67 9.23 -14.04 5.09
CA ILE A 67 9.97 -14.85 6.06
C ILE A 67 11.49 -14.65 5.98
N SER A 68 11.93 -13.69 5.17
CA SER A 68 13.34 -13.35 4.97
C SER A 68 13.52 -11.85 4.89
N GLN A 69 14.77 -11.41 5.03
CA GLN A 69 15.13 -10.01 4.84
C GLN A 69 15.00 -9.64 3.37
N ASN A 70 14.40 -8.47 3.11
CA ASN A 70 14.39 -7.82 1.81
C ASN A 70 15.01 -6.42 1.90
N TRP A 71 15.16 -5.76 0.76
CA TRP A 71 15.65 -4.39 0.67
C TRP A 71 15.04 -3.69 -0.54
N ILE A 72 15.03 -2.37 -0.52
CA ILE A 72 14.46 -1.51 -1.56
C ILE A 72 15.55 -0.69 -2.22
N GLY A 73 15.65 -0.78 -3.54
CA GLY A 73 16.73 -0.17 -4.31
C GLY A 73 18.08 -0.85 -4.06
N GLY A 74 18.99 -0.68 -5.02
CA GLY A 74 20.28 -1.37 -4.96
C GLY A 74 20.24 -2.84 -5.30
N SER A 75 21.41 -3.47 -5.40
CA SER A 75 21.60 -4.89 -5.70
C SER A 75 21.80 -5.75 -4.46
N MET A 76 22.09 -5.15 -3.31
CA MET A 76 22.32 -5.82 -2.03
C MET A 76 21.99 -4.88 -0.85
N PRO A 77 21.82 -5.40 0.37
CA PRO A 77 21.48 -4.57 1.53
C PRO A 77 22.45 -3.41 1.80
N SER A 78 23.73 -3.60 1.52
CA SER A 78 24.77 -2.59 1.78
C SER A 78 24.69 -1.36 0.86
N ASN A 79 24.04 -1.47 -0.30
CA ASN A 79 23.81 -0.35 -1.23
C ASN A 79 22.32 -0.07 -1.45
N ALA A 80 21.48 -0.61 -0.60
CA ALA A 80 20.03 -0.38 -0.64
C ALA A 80 19.68 1.04 -0.18
N LYS A 81 18.64 1.61 -0.79
CA LYS A 81 18.07 2.89 -0.34
C LYS A 81 17.29 2.75 0.98
N HIS A 82 16.74 1.57 1.23
CA HIS A 82 16.07 1.24 2.47
C HIS A 82 16.17 -0.27 2.74
N VAL A 83 16.53 -0.59 3.98
CA VAL A 83 16.47 -1.95 4.52
C VAL A 83 15.34 -1.99 5.55
N PRO A 84 14.21 -2.61 5.25
CA PRO A 84 13.09 -2.73 6.17
C PRO A 84 13.44 -3.48 7.46
N PRO A 85 12.62 -3.38 8.52
CA PRO A 85 12.83 -4.13 9.75
C PRO A 85 12.98 -5.64 9.51
N PRO A 86 13.65 -6.37 10.40
CA PRO A 86 13.76 -7.83 10.32
C PRO A 86 12.39 -8.52 10.25
N HIS A 87 12.30 -9.62 9.49
CA HIS A 87 11.03 -10.31 9.25
C HIS A 87 10.34 -10.83 10.53
N PHE A 88 11.11 -11.20 11.56
CA PHE A 88 10.56 -11.68 12.83
C PHE A 88 9.87 -10.60 13.67
N MET A 89 10.00 -9.32 13.30
CA MET A 89 9.29 -8.20 13.95
C MET A 89 7.97 -7.83 13.23
N LEU A 90 7.65 -8.45 12.11
CA LEU A 90 6.55 -7.99 11.26
C LEU A 90 5.18 -8.11 11.94
N ASP A 91 4.93 -9.18 12.69
CA ASP A 91 3.64 -9.36 13.37
C ASP A 91 3.42 -8.27 14.42
N GLU A 92 4.45 -7.91 15.18
CA GLU A 92 4.40 -6.82 16.16
C GLU A 92 4.20 -5.47 15.49
N LEU A 93 5.02 -5.14 14.50
CA LEU A 93 4.96 -3.85 13.79
C LEU A 93 3.64 -3.65 13.06
N MET A 94 3.09 -4.69 12.44
CA MET A 94 1.80 -4.61 11.77
C MET A 94 0.64 -4.54 12.78
N SER A 95 0.76 -5.20 13.93
CA SER A 95 -0.19 -5.05 15.04
C SER A 95 -0.20 -3.61 15.58
N ASP A 96 0.97 -2.99 15.73
CA ASP A 96 1.07 -1.61 16.20
C ASP A 96 0.56 -0.61 15.15
N LEU A 97 0.79 -0.87 13.87
CA LEU A 97 0.20 -0.09 12.78
C LEU A 97 -1.33 -0.15 12.80
N GLU A 98 -1.90 -1.34 13.04
CA GLU A 98 -3.34 -1.55 13.17
C GLU A 98 -3.92 -0.83 14.40
N LYS A 99 -3.26 -0.93 15.56
CA LYS A 99 -3.65 -0.17 16.77
C LYS A 99 -3.62 1.33 16.54
N PHE A 100 -2.58 1.85 15.89
CA PHE A 100 -2.51 3.27 15.55
C PHE A 100 -3.64 3.68 14.60
N MET A 101 -3.97 2.86 13.63
CA MET A 101 -5.06 3.10 12.66
C MET A 101 -6.41 3.28 13.37
N HIS A 102 -6.71 2.42 14.36
CA HIS A 102 -7.98 2.41 15.08
C HIS A 102 -7.97 3.21 16.39
N ASN A 103 -6.88 3.89 16.72
CA ASN A 103 -6.82 4.70 17.93
C ASN A 103 -7.54 6.05 17.73
N ASP A 104 -8.78 6.12 18.18
CA ASP A 104 -9.60 7.33 18.09
C ASP A 104 -9.33 8.35 19.21
N ASP A 105 -8.55 7.99 20.24
CA ASP A 105 -8.10 8.92 21.28
C ASP A 105 -7.08 9.93 20.74
N LEU A 106 -6.33 9.54 19.71
CA LEU A 106 -5.42 10.41 19.00
C LEU A 106 -6.22 11.40 18.13
N LYS A 107 -6.25 12.66 18.52
CA LYS A 107 -6.96 13.74 17.79
C LYS A 107 -6.15 14.20 16.56
N ILE A 108 -5.69 13.27 15.74
CA ILE A 108 -4.98 13.54 14.49
C ILE A 108 -6.00 13.59 13.34
N PRO A 109 -6.04 14.65 12.51
CA PRO A 109 -6.86 14.68 11.32
C PRO A 109 -6.65 13.46 10.43
N HIS A 110 -7.72 12.85 9.90
CA HIS A 110 -7.64 11.60 9.15
C HIS A 110 -6.70 11.65 7.93
N LEU A 111 -6.61 12.79 7.24
CA LEU A 111 -5.66 12.94 6.12
C LEU A 111 -4.20 12.88 6.56
N LEU A 112 -3.88 13.41 7.75
CA LEU A 112 -2.54 13.28 8.32
C LEU A 112 -2.30 11.86 8.83
N LYS A 113 -3.31 11.25 9.45
CA LYS A 113 -3.23 9.89 9.97
C LYS A 113 -2.97 8.89 8.85
N ILE A 114 -3.70 8.98 7.72
CA ILE A 114 -3.46 8.08 6.58
C ILE A 114 -2.12 8.34 5.88
N ALA A 115 -1.64 9.60 5.84
CA ALA A 115 -0.30 9.88 5.34
C ALA A 115 0.78 9.19 6.18
N ILE A 116 0.66 9.24 7.51
CA ILE A 116 1.57 8.57 8.45
C ILE A 116 1.46 7.04 8.31
N LEU A 117 0.24 6.49 8.23
CA LEU A 117 -0.01 5.07 8.03
C LEU A 117 0.63 4.55 6.75
N HIS A 118 0.46 5.27 5.63
CA HIS A 118 1.06 4.89 4.36
C HIS A 118 2.59 4.89 4.44
N TYR A 119 3.20 5.95 4.99
CA TYR A 119 4.63 6.02 5.22
C TYR A 119 5.14 4.84 6.06
N GLN A 120 4.46 4.56 7.16
CA GLN A 120 4.85 3.49 8.07
C GLN A 120 4.71 2.11 7.43
N PHE A 121 3.64 1.86 6.68
CA PHE A 121 3.45 0.63 5.93
C PHE A 121 4.57 0.40 4.90
N GLU A 122 4.91 1.45 4.12
CA GLU A 122 6.02 1.39 3.15
C GLU A 122 7.39 1.22 3.83
N THR A 123 7.53 1.67 5.08
CA THR A 123 8.76 1.49 5.88
C THR A 123 8.87 0.08 6.45
N ILE A 124 7.78 -0.50 6.97
CA ILE A 124 7.72 -1.89 7.45
C ILE A 124 7.93 -2.86 6.29
N HIS A 125 7.33 -2.58 5.14
CA HIS A 125 7.45 -3.37 3.92
C HIS A 125 7.20 -4.87 4.14
N PRO A 126 6.00 -5.25 4.62
CA PRO A 126 5.76 -6.55 5.23
C PRO A 126 5.78 -7.72 4.25
N PHE A 127 5.62 -7.49 2.94
CA PHE A 127 5.54 -8.55 1.94
C PHE A 127 6.82 -8.67 1.11
N SER A 128 6.99 -9.82 0.46
CA SER A 128 8.12 -10.04 -0.46
C SER A 128 7.99 -9.27 -1.78
N ASP A 129 6.76 -8.99 -2.22
CA ASP A 129 6.40 -8.17 -3.39
C ASP A 129 5.03 -7.53 -3.13
N GLY A 130 4.60 -6.55 -3.94
CA GLY A 130 3.26 -5.98 -3.89
C GLY A 130 3.01 -4.93 -2.79
N ASN A 131 3.99 -4.61 -1.94
CA ASN A 131 3.81 -3.65 -0.85
C ASN A 131 3.28 -2.29 -1.34
N GLY A 132 3.88 -1.70 -2.37
CA GLY A 132 3.43 -0.42 -2.91
C GLY A 132 1.99 -0.45 -3.47
N ARG A 133 1.54 -1.59 -4.04
CA ARG A 133 0.14 -1.77 -4.49
C ARG A 133 -0.80 -1.81 -3.30
N VAL A 134 -0.48 -2.58 -2.27
CA VAL A 134 -1.25 -2.64 -1.02
C VAL A 134 -1.28 -1.29 -0.32
N GLY A 135 -0.12 -0.66 -0.12
CA GLY A 135 -0.01 0.64 0.56
C GLY A 135 -0.87 1.71 -0.10
N ARG A 136 -0.85 1.78 -1.45
CA ARG A 136 -1.71 2.72 -2.19
C ARG A 136 -3.20 2.37 -2.11
N LEU A 137 -3.55 1.09 -2.02
CA LEU A 137 -4.93 0.64 -1.91
C LEU A 137 -5.50 0.89 -0.51
N LEU A 138 -4.66 0.86 0.53
CA LEU A 138 -5.08 1.19 1.90
C LEU A 138 -5.58 2.64 2.03
N ILE A 139 -5.10 3.57 1.20
CA ILE A 139 -5.49 4.99 1.29
C ILE A 139 -7.00 5.18 1.01
N PRO A 140 -7.54 4.81 -0.15
CA PRO A 140 -8.97 4.94 -0.41
C PRO A 140 -9.83 4.09 0.53
N LEU A 141 -9.36 2.91 0.95
CA LEU A 141 -10.09 2.08 1.91
C LEU A 141 -10.21 2.77 3.28
N TYR A 142 -9.12 3.35 3.79
CA TYR A 142 -9.16 4.10 5.04
C TYR A 142 -10.08 5.33 4.96
N LEU A 143 -9.99 6.09 3.87
CA LEU A 143 -10.85 7.27 3.69
C LEU A 143 -12.33 6.90 3.55
N LEU A 144 -12.63 5.74 2.98
CA LEU A 144 -13.99 5.19 2.92
C LEU A 144 -14.47 4.75 4.31
N ASP A 145 -13.65 4.02 5.08
CA ASP A 145 -13.91 3.58 6.45
C ASP A 145 -14.23 4.78 7.38
N LYS A 146 -13.57 5.89 7.16
CA LYS A 146 -13.79 7.14 7.93
C LYS A 146 -14.83 8.07 7.30
N GLU A 147 -15.65 7.57 6.37
CA GLU A 147 -16.73 8.30 5.69
C GLU A 147 -16.28 9.61 5.00
N MET A 148 -14.97 9.74 4.73
CA MET A 148 -14.41 10.89 4.01
C MET A 148 -14.58 10.76 2.49
N LEU A 149 -14.81 9.56 1.98
CA LEU A 149 -15.14 9.30 0.59
C LEU A 149 -16.54 8.66 0.50
N LYS A 150 -17.40 9.21 -0.34
CA LYS A 150 -18.71 8.61 -0.65
C LYS A 150 -18.61 7.49 -1.68
N LYS A 151 -17.56 7.51 -2.51
CA LYS A 151 -17.29 6.52 -3.57
C LYS A 151 -15.79 6.27 -3.65
N PRO A 152 -15.35 5.07 -4.01
CA PRO A 152 -13.92 4.72 -4.08
C PRO A 152 -13.24 5.26 -5.36
N CYS A 153 -13.56 6.49 -5.76
CA CYS A 153 -13.05 7.12 -6.98
C CYS A 153 -11.79 7.96 -6.74
N PHE A 154 -11.02 7.65 -5.71
CA PHE A 154 -9.84 8.41 -5.33
C PHE A 154 -8.57 7.70 -5.78
N TYR A 155 -7.94 8.19 -6.85
CA TYR A 155 -6.78 7.55 -7.49
C TYR A 155 -5.47 8.30 -7.23
N ILE A 156 -5.05 8.40 -5.97
CA ILE A 156 -3.76 9.01 -5.59
C ILE A 156 -2.56 8.26 -6.20
N SER A 157 -2.75 7.00 -6.59
CA SER A 157 -1.72 6.20 -7.28
C SER A 157 -1.17 6.88 -8.54
N ASN A 158 -2.03 7.57 -9.30
CA ASN A 158 -1.62 8.30 -10.50
C ASN A 158 -0.70 9.49 -10.16
N PHE A 159 -0.99 10.19 -9.05
CA PHE A 159 -0.13 11.26 -8.57
C PHE A 159 1.25 10.74 -8.15
N PHE A 160 1.29 9.65 -7.38
CA PHE A 160 2.55 9.05 -6.94
C PHE A 160 3.39 8.52 -8.10
N GLU A 161 2.76 7.95 -9.13
CA GLU A 161 3.47 7.46 -10.31
C GLU A 161 4.04 8.61 -11.15
N LYS A 162 3.27 9.67 -11.37
CA LYS A 162 3.74 10.87 -12.07
C LYS A 162 4.88 11.60 -11.36
N ASN A 163 4.89 11.54 -10.02
CA ASN A 163 5.89 12.19 -9.16
C ASN A 163 6.76 11.15 -8.44
N ARG A 164 7.11 10.05 -9.12
CA ARG A 164 7.73 8.88 -8.51
C ARG A 164 9.07 9.18 -7.83
N ILE A 165 9.87 10.05 -8.40
CA ILE A 165 11.17 10.44 -7.82
C ILE A 165 10.92 11.17 -6.50
N ASP A 166 10.08 12.20 -6.50
CA ASP A 166 9.76 12.98 -5.30
C ASP A 166 9.09 12.13 -4.21
N TYR A 167 8.24 11.17 -4.62
CA TYR A 167 7.62 10.21 -3.71
C TYR A 167 8.67 9.42 -2.91
N TYR A 168 9.64 8.80 -3.59
CA TYR A 168 10.68 8.04 -2.91
C TYR A 168 11.64 8.94 -2.12
N ASP A 169 11.96 10.12 -2.63
CA ASP A 169 12.81 11.07 -1.93
C ASP A 169 12.16 11.58 -0.64
N CYS A 170 10.86 11.87 -0.64
CA CYS A 170 10.13 12.24 0.56
C CYS A 170 10.12 11.11 1.60
N LEU A 171 9.87 9.85 1.20
CA LEU A 171 9.95 8.70 2.11
C LEU A 171 11.35 8.53 2.72
N ASN A 172 12.40 8.70 1.92
CA ASN A 172 13.79 8.59 2.40
C ASN A 172 14.17 9.74 3.33
N ARG A 173 13.71 10.97 3.05
CA ARG A 173 13.95 12.13 3.95
C ARG A 173 13.37 11.91 5.35
N VAL A 174 12.22 11.27 5.46
CA VAL A 174 11.69 10.91 6.80
C VAL A 174 12.63 9.95 7.50
N ARG A 175 13.10 8.91 6.82
CA ARG A 175 13.99 7.86 7.38
C ARG A 175 15.35 8.39 7.77
N GLU A 176 15.94 9.25 6.94
CA GLU A 176 17.31 9.72 7.11
C GLU A 176 17.41 11.01 7.96
N LYS A 177 16.39 11.87 7.89
CA LYS A 177 16.43 13.23 8.46
C LYS A 177 15.31 13.53 9.43
N ASN A 178 14.42 12.54 9.68
CA ASN A 178 13.21 12.73 10.49
C ASN A 178 12.29 13.85 9.95
N ASP A 179 12.32 14.11 8.63
CA ASP A 179 11.58 15.19 7.96
C ASP A 179 10.19 14.70 7.53
N ILE A 180 9.35 14.43 8.51
CA ILE A 180 7.95 13.99 8.27
C ILE A 180 7.11 15.07 7.61
N LEU A 181 7.44 16.36 7.81
CA LEU A 181 6.68 17.48 7.27
C LEU A 181 6.71 17.50 5.73
N THR A 182 7.88 17.30 5.13
CA THR A 182 8.02 17.24 3.67
C THR A 182 7.18 16.10 3.09
N TRP A 183 7.14 14.94 3.73
CA TRP A 183 6.28 13.83 3.32
C TRP A 183 4.79 14.20 3.41
N ILE A 184 4.35 14.76 4.53
CA ILE A 184 2.95 15.15 4.72
C ILE A 184 2.51 16.18 3.67
N LEU A 185 3.33 17.19 3.40
CA LEU A 185 3.03 18.20 2.37
C LEU A 185 2.94 17.58 0.97
N PHE A 186 3.85 16.68 0.63
CA PHE A 186 3.79 15.95 -0.63
C PHE A 186 2.50 15.12 -0.75
N PHE A 187 2.15 14.38 0.30
CA PHE A 187 0.93 13.56 0.35
C PHE A 187 -0.34 14.41 0.20
N LEU A 188 -0.44 15.52 0.94
CA LEU A 188 -1.58 16.43 0.87
C LEU A 188 -1.72 17.10 -0.50
N ASN A 189 -0.60 17.46 -1.15
CA ASN A 189 -0.62 17.93 -2.54
C ASN A 189 -1.17 16.86 -3.49
N GLY A 190 -0.82 15.59 -3.26
CA GLY A 190 -1.40 14.47 -3.99
C GLY A 190 -2.91 14.34 -3.78
N VAL A 191 -3.38 14.52 -2.56
CA VAL A 191 -4.81 14.54 -2.24
C VAL A 191 -5.52 15.67 -2.99
N ILE A 192 -5.02 16.92 -2.89
CA ILE A 192 -5.60 18.09 -3.56
C ILE A 192 -5.64 17.92 -5.08
N SER A 193 -4.60 17.31 -5.66
CA SER A 193 -4.50 17.13 -7.12
C SER A 193 -5.41 16.01 -7.66
N THR A 194 -5.95 15.17 -6.78
CA THR A 194 -6.69 13.95 -7.15
C THR A 194 -8.17 14.02 -6.74
N ALA A 195 -8.52 14.90 -5.80
CA ALA A 195 -9.89 15.12 -5.29
C ALA A 195 -10.80 15.92 -6.30
#